data_45c59a0f045c024998b7a3b650e68d84
#
_entry.id   45c59a0f045c024998b7a3b650e68d84
#
_cell.length_a   1.000
_cell.length_b   1.000
_cell.length_c   1.000
_cell.angle_alpha   90.00
_cell.angle_beta   90.00
_cell.angle_gamma   90.00
#
_symmetry.space_group_name_H-M   'P 1'
#
loop_
_entity.id
_entity.type
_entity.pdbx_description
1 polymer ?
#
loop_
_entity_poly.entity_id
_entity_poly.type
_entity_poly.pdbx_seq_one_letter_code
_entity_poly.pdbx_strand_id
1 'polypeptide(L)'
;MNKYLKLGIFVLFSIILILILNKYLFNNNNNTKPNQIIESFKNINNKDIYDNETHDISKDVKIYCINLDKDTDRWSALQKQIKSNNLQVERIPAVNGANVSESEYIRNGLLHKNHRLLKGQLGCALSHVKLWHKIKKDNKAFTLVLEDDIIITNDFKSKLNELIKYLPNSWDVIYLGGCNIKGKKFNEKLIYPTHFGKRYNLCTHAMLLNSERLDKLINVMTPIKESIDNQLRRKFPDLKVYYANPNMILQNKDIRSSRRDIDGLPQSQFWKEHHSDINID
;
A
#
# COMPACT_ATOMS: atom_id res chain seq x y z
N MET A 1 -13.55 51.16 -31.91
CA MET A 1 -13.55 50.28 -30.73
C MET A 1 -12.23 50.45 -29.98
N ASN A 2 -12.25 50.89 -28.73
CA ASN A 2 -11.08 51.31 -27.97
C ASN A 2 -10.13 50.10 -27.74
N LYS A 3 -8.80 50.33 -27.88
CA LYS A 3 -7.74 49.30 -27.77
C LYS A 3 -7.84 48.53 -26.44
N TYR A 4 -8.23 49.19 -25.35
CA TYR A 4 -8.44 48.59 -24.04
C TYR A 4 -9.68 47.68 -23.98
N LEU A 5 -10.75 48.00 -24.75
CA LEU A 5 -11.93 47.18 -24.83
C LEU A 5 -11.66 45.85 -25.58
N LYS A 6 -10.81 45.87 -26.62
CA LYS A 6 -10.37 44.66 -27.33
C LYS A 6 -9.51 43.78 -26.44
N LEU A 7 -8.60 44.38 -25.65
CA LEU A 7 -7.74 43.64 -24.71
C LEU A 7 -8.58 42.99 -23.57
N GLY A 8 -9.55 43.72 -23.02
CA GLY A 8 -10.45 43.18 -21.99
C GLY A 8 -11.30 42.01 -22.50
N ILE A 9 -11.81 42.11 -23.74
CA ILE A 9 -12.58 41.00 -24.35
C ILE A 9 -11.68 39.78 -24.59
N PHE A 10 -10.43 39.98 -25.01
CA PHE A 10 -9.49 38.88 -25.25
C PHE A 10 -9.10 38.17 -23.95
N VAL A 11 -8.86 38.94 -22.88
CA VAL A 11 -8.58 38.38 -21.54
C VAL A 11 -9.77 37.59 -20.97
N LEU A 12 -10.99 38.13 -21.15
CA LEU A 12 -12.21 37.43 -20.71
C LEU A 12 -12.43 36.12 -21.46
N PHE A 13 -12.22 36.13 -22.80
CA PHE A 13 -12.29 34.91 -23.63
C PHE A 13 -11.24 33.87 -23.22
N SER A 14 -10.02 34.29 -22.91
CA SER A 14 -8.97 33.39 -22.45
C SER A 14 -9.31 32.76 -21.10
N ILE A 15 -9.87 33.52 -20.16
CA ILE A 15 -10.30 33.02 -18.85
C ILE A 15 -11.47 32.03 -19.00
N ILE A 16 -12.45 32.34 -19.84
CA ILE A 16 -13.59 31.45 -20.13
C ILE A 16 -13.11 30.16 -20.80
N LEU A 17 -12.15 30.24 -21.74
CA LEU A 17 -11.57 29.07 -22.39
C LEU A 17 -10.82 28.19 -21.40
N ILE A 18 -10.05 28.78 -20.47
CA ILE A 18 -9.35 28.06 -19.40
C ILE A 18 -10.35 27.38 -18.46
N LEU A 19 -11.45 28.04 -18.11
CA LEU A 19 -12.48 27.45 -17.26
C LEU A 19 -13.23 26.32 -17.96
N ILE A 20 -13.49 26.45 -19.27
CA ILE A 20 -14.09 25.39 -20.09
C ILE A 20 -13.14 24.21 -20.23
N LEU A 21 -11.86 24.45 -20.53
CA LEU A 21 -10.82 23.40 -20.60
C LEU A 21 -10.63 22.70 -19.25
N ASN A 22 -10.58 23.44 -18.16
CA ASN A 22 -10.54 22.84 -16.83
C ASN A 22 -11.80 22.00 -16.54
N LYS A 23 -12.99 22.51 -16.87
CA LYS A 23 -14.24 21.75 -16.73
C LYS A 23 -14.27 20.50 -17.62
N TYR A 24 -13.70 20.55 -18.83
CA TYR A 24 -13.60 19.43 -19.75
C TYR A 24 -12.54 18.41 -19.29
N LEU A 25 -11.40 18.88 -18.81
CA LEU A 25 -10.34 18.04 -18.24
C LEU A 25 -10.76 17.40 -16.90
N PHE A 26 -11.56 18.11 -16.08
CA PHE A 26 -12.10 17.56 -14.84
C PHE A 26 -13.31 16.63 -15.05
N ASN A 27 -14.10 16.79 -16.12
CA ASN A 27 -15.24 15.91 -16.41
C ASN A 27 -14.88 14.62 -17.15
N ASN A 28 -13.69 14.54 -17.76
CA ASN A 28 -13.23 13.32 -18.45
C ASN A 28 -12.36 12.40 -17.57
N ASN A 29 -12.10 12.79 -16.34
CA ASN A 29 -11.51 11.89 -15.37
C ASN A 29 -12.64 11.17 -14.61
N ASN A 30 -12.94 9.94 -15.01
CA ASN A 30 -13.70 8.95 -14.21
C ASN A 30 -12.89 8.55 -12.93
N ASN A 31 -12.38 9.55 -12.22
CA ASN A 31 -11.71 9.38 -10.94
C ASN A 31 -12.78 9.42 -9.85
N THR A 32 -13.41 8.27 -9.61
CA THR A 32 -14.17 8.07 -8.37
C THR A 32 -13.19 8.22 -7.20
N LYS A 33 -13.41 9.24 -6.38
CA LYS A 33 -12.57 9.47 -5.19
C LYS A 33 -12.74 8.29 -4.22
N PRO A 34 -11.70 7.85 -3.47
CA PRO A 34 -11.80 6.78 -2.49
C PRO A 34 -12.99 6.93 -1.53
N ASN A 35 -13.27 8.15 -1.08
CA ASN A 35 -14.43 8.42 -0.22
C ASN A 35 -15.76 8.18 -0.94
N GLN A 36 -15.87 8.47 -2.24
CA GLN A 36 -17.08 8.18 -3.02
C GLN A 36 -17.27 6.69 -3.22
N ILE A 37 -16.17 5.95 -3.41
CA ILE A 37 -16.21 4.49 -3.48
C ILE A 37 -16.65 3.92 -2.12
N ILE A 38 -16.06 4.36 -1.01
CA ILE A 38 -16.47 3.94 0.34
C ILE A 38 -17.94 4.29 0.59
N GLU A 39 -18.39 5.48 0.24
CA GLU A 39 -19.79 5.88 0.36
C GLU A 39 -20.70 5.05 -0.54
N SER A 40 -20.30 4.73 -1.77
CA SER A 40 -21.07 3.83 -2.65
C SER A 40 -21.21 2.44 -2.04
N PHE A 41 -20.13 1.88 -1.46
CA PHE A 41 -20.21 0.61 -0.74
C PHE A 41 -21.10 0.65 0.50
N LYS A 42 -21.08 1.74 1.28
CA LYS A 42 -21.97 1.93 2.43
C LYS A 42 -23.43 2.08 2.01
N ASN A 43 -23.69 2.79 0.90
CA ASN A 43 -25.04 3.02 0.39
C ASN A 43 -25.68 1.78 -0.24
N ILE A 44 -24.88 0.92 -0.90
CA ILE A 44 -25.35 -0.38 -1.43
C ILE A 44 -25.88 -1.26 -0.30
N ASN A 45 -25.25 -1.22 0.88
CA ASN A 45 -25.68 -2.02 2.02
C ASN A 45 -26.96 -1.50 2.73
N ASN A 46 -27.34 -0.24 2.50
CA ASN A 46 -28.52 0.36 3.12
C ASN A 46 -29.78 0.31 2.24
N LYS A 47 -29.65 -0.03 0.96
CA LYS A 47 -30.75 0.10 0.01
C LYS A 47 -31.35 -1.17 -0.55
N ASP A 48 -30.55 -2.25 -0.69
CA ASP A 48 -31.04 -3.44 -1.40
C ASP A 48 -30.63 -4.76 -0.74
N ILE A 49 -31.53 -5.31 0.02
CA ILE A 49 -31.47 -6.69 0.57
C ILE A 49 -31.70 -7.76 -0.53
N TYR A 50 -31.95 -7.38 -1.77
CA TYR A 50 -32.42 -8.30 -2.82
C TYR A 50 -31.74 -8.25 -4.19
N ASP A 51 -30.61 -7.56 -4.38
CA ASP A 51 -29.86 -7.68 -5.64
C ASP A 51 -28.48 -8.30 -5.40
N ASN A 52 -28.35 -9.57 -5.84
CA ASN A 52 -27.16 -10.41 -5.76
C ASN A 52 -26.06 -10.04 -6.78
N GLU A 53 -25.87 -8.80 -7.12
CA GLU A 53 -24.66 -8.39 -7.81
C GLU A 53 -23.57 -8.11 -6.77
N THR A 54 -22.78 -9.15 -6.49
CA THR A 54 -21.54 -9.01 -5.71
C THR A 54 -20.61 -8.05 -6.44
N HIS A 55 -20.52 -6.83 -5.92
CA HIS A 55 -19.60 -5.83 -6.45
C HIS A 55 -18.16 -6.40 -6.43
N ASP A 56 -17.58 -6.53 -7.62
CA ASP A 56 -16.25 -7.13 -7.78
C ASP A 56 -15.18 -6.09 -7.45
N ILE A 57 -14.70 -6.12 -6.22
CA ILE A 57 -13.60 -5.27 -5.71
C ILE A 57 -12.36 -5.32 -6.62
N SER A 58 -12.17 -6.39 -7.40
CA SER A 58 -11.03 -6.49 -8.31
C SER A 58 -10.98 -5.35 -9.32
N LYS A 59 -12.10 -4.67 -9.55
CA LYS A 59 -12.18 -3.50 -10.44
C LYS A 59 -11.62 -2.22 -9.79
N ASP A 60 -11.71 -2.11 -8.47
CA ASP A 60 -11.37 -0.90 -7.72
C ASP A 60 -9.99 -0.99 -7.04
N VAL A 61 -9.49 -2.20 -6.82
CA VAL A 61 -8.20 -2.45 -6.19
C VAL A 61 -7.19 -2.98 -7.19
N LYS A 62 -6.12 -2.24 -7.43
CA LYS A 62 -4.95 -2.75 -8.15
C LYS A 62 -4.07 -3.53 -7.17
N ILE A 63 -3.61 -4.71 -7.58
CA ILE A 63 -2.72 -5.54 -6.75
C ILE A 63 -1.35 -5.64 -7.40
N TYR A 64 -0.33 -5.30 -6.64
CA TYR A 64 1.07 -5.45 -7.01
C TYR A 64 1.76 -6.43 -6.08
N CYS A 65 2.70 -7.21 -6.61
CA CYS A 65 3.59 -8.05 -5.82
C CYS A 65 5.05 -7.70 -6.11
N ILE A 66 5.79 -7.35 -5.06
CA ILE A 66 7.23 -7.12 -5.11
C ILE A 66 7.95 -8.47 -5.02
N ASN A 67 8.78 -8.80 -6.02
CA ASN A 67 9.54 -10.06 -6.06
C ASN A 67 10.89 -9.83 -6.74
N LEU A 68 11.97 -10.37 -6.17
CA LEU A 68 13.31 -10.36 -6.80
C LEU A 68 13.34 -11.26 -8.03
N ASP A 69 14.01 -10.83 -9.10
CA ASP A 69 14.08 -11.61 -10.34
C ASP A 69 14.71 -12.98 -10.16
N LYS A 70 15.62 -13.12 -9.21
CA LYS A 70 16.25 -14.40 -8.87
C LYS A 70 15.34 -15.37 -8.10
N ASP A 71 14.28 -14.86 -7.45
CA ASP A 71 13.42 -15.66 -6.56
C ASP A 71 12.22 -16.24 -7.34
N THR A 72 12.50 -16.94 -8.42
CA THR A 72 11.53 -17.55 -9.36
C THR A 72 10.63 -18.58 -8.70
N ASP A 73 11.16 -19.38 -7.76
CA ASP A 73 10.40 -20.41 -7.06
C ASP A 73 9.35 -19.79 -6.13
N ARG A 74 9.70 -18.69 -5.46
CA ARG A 74 8.77 -17.93 -4.62
C ARG A 74 7.63 -17.35 -5.46
N TRP A 75 7.98 -16.75 -6.60
CA TRP A 75 6.98 -16.22 -7.54
C TRP A 75 6.07 -17.33 -8.08
N SER A 76 6.62 -18.47 -8.47
CA SER A 76 5.86 -19.63 -8.96
C SER A 76 4.90 -20.19 -7.90
N ALA A 77 5.34 -20.26 -6.63
CA ALA A 77 4.51 -20.68 -5.52
C ALA A 77 3.34 -19.70 -5.28
N LEU A 78 3.63 -18.39 -5.33
CA LEU A 78 2.60 -17.37 -5.17
C LEU A 78 1.61 -17.34 -6.35
N GLN A 79 2.07 -17.56 -7.59
CA GLN A 79 1.18 -17.63 -8.75
C GLN A 79 0.10 -18.71 -8.62
N LYS A 80 0.40 -19.84 -7.97
CA LYS A 80 -0.61 -20.87 -7.67
C LYS A 80 -1.71 -20.33 -6.76
N GLN A 81 -1.34 -19.58 -5.73
CA GLN A 81 -2.30 -18.96 -4.81
C GLN A 81 -3.10 -17.82 -5.49
N ILE A 82 -2.45 -17.03 -6.34
CA ILE A 82 -3.10 -15.99 -7.15
C ILE A 82 -4.19 -16.61 -8.02
N LYS A 83 -3.86 -17.71 -8.71
CA LYS A 83 -4.80 -18.44 -9.58
C LYS A 83 -5.95 -19.05 -8.78
N SER A 84 -5.66 -19.72 -7.67
CA SER A 84 -6.72 -20.35 -6.84
C SER A 84 -7.68 -19.35 -6.21
N ASN A 85 -7.22 -18.14 -5.93
CA ASN A 85 -8.05 -17.05 -5.41
C ASN A 85 -8.65 -16.17 -6.52
N ASN A 86 -8.44 -16.50 -7.80
CA ASN A 86 -8.90 -15.72 -8.95
C ASN A 86 -8.53 -14.22 -8.84
N LEU A 87 -7.26 -13.92 -8.52
CA LEU A 87 -6.73 -12.57 -8.38
C LEU A 87 -6.00 -12.15 -9.65
N GLN A 88 -5.99 -10.83 -9.91
CA GLN A 88 -5.14 -10.22 -10.92
C GLN A 88 -4.02 -9.47 -10.20
N VAL A 89 -2.79 -9.98 -10.28
CA VAL A 89 -1.62 -9.43 -9.61
C VAL A 89 -0.54 -9.08 -10.63
N GLU A 90 -0.09 -7.83 -10.61
CA GLU A 90 1.05 -7.40 -11.42
C GLU A 90 2.34 -7.57 -10.62
N ARG A 91 3.28 -8.35 -11.17
CA ARG A 91 4.61 -8.52 -10.58
C ARG A 91 5.45 -7.26 -10.80
N ILE A 92 6.11 -6.80 -9.76
CA ILE A 92 7.06 -5.69 -9.79
C ILE A 92 8.45 -6.23 -9.44
N PRO A 93 9.45 -6.06 -10.32
CA PRO A 93 10.81 -6.43 -10.00
C PRO A 93 11.33 -5.66 -8.79
N ALA A 94 11.74 -6.38 -7.75
CA ALA A 94 12.30 -5.81 -6.55
C ALA A 94 13.70 -5.24 -6.80
N VAL A 95 14.07 -4.22 -6.06
CA VAL A 95 15.43 -3.68 -6.04
C VAL A 95 16.35 -4.66 -5.32
N ASN A 96 17.36 -5.19 -6.02
CA ASN A 96 18.44 -5.92 -5.37
C ASN A 96 19.39 -4.90 -4.70
N GLY A 97 19.33 -4.82 -3.37
CA GLY A 97 20.13 -3.86 -2.62
C GLY A 97 21.65 -4.06 -2.74
N ALA A 98 22.10 -5.25 -3.12
CA ALA A 98 23.53 -5.48 -3.38
C ALA A 98 24.04 -4.68 -4.59
N ASN A 99 23.15 -4.36 -5.54
CA ASN A 99 23.48 -3.64 -6.77
C ASN A 99 23.15 -2.13 -6.71
N VAL A 100 22.81 -1.60 -5.52
CA VAL A 100 22.40 -0.20 -5.36
C VAL A 100 23.60 0.72 -5.25
N SER A 101 23.62 1.79 -6.07
CA SER A 101 24.51 2.94 -5.88
C SER A 101 23.92 3.88 -4.83
N GLU A 102 24.32 3.74 -3.57
CA GLU A 102 23.81 4.55 -2.46
C GLU A 102 23.98 6.05 -2.67
N SER A 103 25.13 6.47 -3.28
CA SER A 103 25.43 7.88 -3.56
C SER A 103 24.39 8.54 -4.45
N GLU A 104 23.84 7.81 -5.42
CA GLU A 104 22.76 8.30 -6.30
C GLU A 104 21.47 8.52 -5.51
N TYR A 105 21.06 7.57 -4.68
CA TYR A 105 19.84 7.67 -3.88
C TYR A 105 19.93 8.75 -2.78
N ILE A 106 21.14 8.95 -2.22
CA ILE A 106 21.41 10.05 -1.28
C ILE A 106 21.28 11.41 -1.99
N ARG A 107 21.91 11.56 -3.17
CA ARG A 107 21.84 12.78 -3.96
C ARG A 107 20.41 13.14 -4.37
N ASN A 108 19.60 12.15 -4.67
CA ASN A 108 18.18 12.31 -5.04
C ASN A 108 17.23 12.44 -3.82
N GLY A 109 17.75 12.50 -2.59
CA GLY A 109 16.96 12.68 -1.37
C GLY A 109 16.13 11.46 -0.95
N LEU A 110 16.30 10.31 -1.59
CA LEU A 110 15.57 9.09 -1.27
C LEU A 110 16.21 8.30 -0.12
N LEU A 111 17.52 8.43 0.06
CA LEU A 111 18.26 7.73 1.10
C LEU A 111 19.00 8.74 1.98
N HIS A 112 18.92 8.56 3.29
CA HIS A 112 19.62 9.43 4.22
C HIS A 112 21.12 9.11 4.27
N LYS A 113 22.00 10.11 4.23
CA LYS A 113 23.46 9.93 4.21
C LYS A 113 24.03 9.13 5.39
N ASN A 114 23.36 9.17 6.54
CA ASN A 114 23.76 8.46 7.76
C ASN A 114 22.83 7.25 8.03
N HIS A 115 22.30 6.62 7.00
CA HIS A 115 21.53 5.37 7.19
C HIS A 115 22.45 4.24 7.69
N ARG A 116 21.85 3.23 8.31
CA ARG A 116 22.55 2.02 8.79
C ARG A 116 21.90 0.76 8.24
N LEU A 117 21.40 0.84 7.00
CA LEU A 117 20.73 -0.27 6.35
C LEU A 117 21.73 -1.26 5.82
N LEU A 118 21.47 -2.54 6.04
CA LEU A 118 22.10 -3.62 5.31
C LEU A 118 21.55 -3.65 3.88
N LYS A 119 22.26 -4.28 2.96
CA LYS A 119 21.93 -4.30 1.52
C LYS A 119 20.52 -4.85 1.25
N GLY A 120 20.14 -5.95 1.92
CA GLY A 120 18.81 -6.52 1.79
C GLY A 120 17.71 -5.62 2.34
N GLN A 121 17.97 -4.92 3.46
CA GLN A 121 17.04 -3.93 4.01
C GLN A 121 16.87 -2.74 3.08
N LEU A 122 17.96 -2.25 2.49
CA LEU A 122 17.96 -1.16 1.52
C LEU A 122 17.13 -1.52 0.29
N GLY A 123 17.36 -2.71 -0.28
CA GLY A 123 16.62 -3.19 -1.43
C GLY A 123 15.11 -3.28 -1.17
N CYS A 124 14.72 -3.84 -0.02
CA CYS A 124 13.32 -3.92 0.40
C CYS A 124 12.68 -2.52 0.51
N ALA A 125 13.30 -1.60 1.24
CA ALA A 125 12.77 -0.25 1.42
C ALA A 125 12.65 0.53 0.09
N LEU A 126 13.67 0.45 -0.76
CA LEU A 126 13.65 1.09 -2.08
C LEU A 126 12.59 0.49 -3.00
N SER A 127 12.35 -0.83 -2.93
CA SER A 127 11.31 -1.49 -3.72
C SER A 127 9.93 -0.93 -3.41
N HIS A 128 9.59 -0.80 -2.13
CA HIS A 128 8.32 -0.22 -1.70
C HIS A 128 8.19 1.25 -2.10
N VAL A 129 9.19 2.08 -1.81
CA VAL A 129 9.14 3.52 -2.12
C VAL A 129 9.02 3.76 -3.63
N LYS A 130 9.79 3.02 -4.45
CA LYS A 130 9.66 3.09 -5.92
C LYS A 130 8.28 2.68 -6.40
N LEU A 131 7.72 1.61 -5.82
CA LEU A 131 6.37 1.18 -6.16
C LEU A 131 5.33 2.23 -5.76
N TRP A 132 5.45 2.88 -4.60
CA TRP A 132 4.53 3.96 -4.21
C TRP A 132 4.55 5.13 -5.20
N HIS A 133 5.72 5.51 -5.72
CA HIS A 133 5.83 6.51 -6.79
C HIS A 133 5.18 6.05 -8.10
N LYS A 134 5.21 4.74 -8.42
CA LYS A 134 4.50 4.19 -9.57
C LYS A 134 2.98 4.25 -9.34
N ILE A 135 2.49 3.82 -8.19
CA ILE A 135 1.06 3.78 -7.83
C ILE A 135 0.41 5.16 -7.96
N LYS A 136 1.12 6.24 -7.61
CA LYS A 136 0.62 7.61 -7.80
C LYS A 136 0.21 7.94 -9.23
N LYS A 137 0.73 7.21 -10.22
CA LYS A 137 0.40 7.38 -11.64
C LYS A 137 -0.76 6.49 -12.09
N ASP A 138 -1.15 5.53 -11.25
CA ASP A 138 -2.23 4.59 -11.56
C ASP A 138 -3.54 5.17 -11.00
N ASN A 139 -4.50 5.51 -11.82
CA ASN A 139 -5.78 6.08 -11.41
C ASN A 139 -6.69 5.09 -10.67
N LYS A 140 -6.19 4.42 -9.63
CA LYS A 140 -6.95 3.51 -8.76
C LYS A 140 -7.09 4.10 -7.37
N ALA A 141 -8.28 3.98 -6.80
CA ALA A 141 -8.56 4.48 -5.46
C ALA A 141 -7.73 3.76 -4.40
N PHE A 142 -7.61 2.45 -4.55
CA PHE A 142 -6.89 1.59 -3.60
C PHE A 142 -5.88 0.73 -4.33
N THR A 143 -4.76 0.49 -3.67
CA THR A 143 -3.72 -0.41 -4.17
C THR A 143 -3.26 -1.35 -3.08
N LEU A 144 -3.30 -2.65 -3.35
CA LEU A 144 -2.74 -3.67 -2.48
C LEU A 144 -1.31 -3.99 -2.92
N VAL A 145 -0.37 -3.80 -2.01
CA VAL A 145 1.05 -4.14 -2.19
C VAL A 145 1.35 -5.41 -1.41
N LEU A 146 1.85 -6.42 -2.10
CA LEU A 146 2.23 -7.71 -1.55
C LEU A 146 3.74 -7.94 -1.68
N GLU A 147 4.31 -8.70 -0.75
CA GLU A 147 5.61 -9.36 -0.90
C GLU A 147 5.39 -10.81 -1.37
N ASP A 148 6.43 -11.49 -1.79
CA ASP A 148 6.34 -12.79 -2.45
C ASP A 148 6.43 -14.00 -1.49
N ASP A 149 6.62 -13.75 -0.18
CA ASP A 149 6.70 -14.75 0.88
C ASP A 149 5.43 -14.83 1.73
N ILE A 150 4.27 -14.82 1.06
CA ILE A 150 2.97 -14.78 1.71
C ILE A 150 2.15 -16.06 1.52
N ILE A 151 1.16 -16.22 2.40
CA ILE A 151 0.04 -17.13 2.27
C ILE A 151 -1.24 -16.31 2.22
N ILE A 152 -1.98 -16.43 1.12
CA ILE A 152 -3.30 -15.82 0.96
C ILE A 152 -4.32 -16.76 1.60
N THR A 153 -5.05 -16.28 2.61
CA THR A 153 -6.08 -17.13 3.27
C THR A 153 -7.24 -17.43 2.33
N ASN A 154 -7.90 -18.56 2.55
CA ASN A 154 -9.14 -18.88 1.85
C ASN A 154 -10.16 -17.75 2.04
N ASP A 155 -11.03 -17.55 1.06
CA ASP A 155 -12.07 -16.51 1.07
C ASP A 155 -11.53 -15.07 1.11
N PHE A 156 -10.28 -14.87 0.67
CA PHE A 156 -9.64 -13.56 0.69
C PHE A 156 -10.51 -12.46 0.07
N LYS A 157 -11.09 -12.69 -1.12
CA LYS A 157 -11.97 -11.73 -1.79
C LYS A 157 -13.20 -11.37 -0.94
N SER A 158 -13.87 -12.36 -0.39
CA SER A 158 -15.04 -12.16 0.48
C SER A 158 -14.67 -11.36 1.73
N LYS A 159 -13.55 -11.71 2.37
CA LYS A 159 -13.03 -10.99 3.55
C LYS A 159 -12.63 -9.54 3.23
N LEU A 160 -12.03 -9.32 2.06
CA LEU A 160 -11.66 -7.97 1.61
C LEU A 160 -12.90 -7.13 1.30
N ASN A 161 -13.91 -7.71 0.64
CA ASN A 161 -15.20 -7.08 0.40
C ASN A 161 -15.88 -6.68 1.72
N GLU A 162 -15.83 -7.56 2.70
CA GLU A 162 -16.38 -7.26 4.02
C GLU A 162 -15.58 -6.16 4.72
N LEU A 163 -14.24 -6.22 4.72
CA LEU A 163 -13.37 -5.22 5.34
C LEU A 163 -13.66 -3.80 4.84
N ILE A 164 -13.90 -3.64 3.54
CA ILE A 164 -14.13 -2.32 2.92
C ILE A 164 -15.34 -1.62 3.54
N LYS A 165 -16.37 -2.36 3.97
CA LYS A 165 -17.54 -1.80 4.65
C LYS A 165 -17.20 -1.16 6.01
N TYR A 166 -16.08 -1.55 6.60
CA TYR A 166 -15.61 -1.11 7.91
C TYR A 166 -14.46 -0.11 7.84
N LEU A 167 -14.08 0.32 6.61
CA LEU A 167 -13.01 1.31 6.46
C LEU A 167 -13.39 2.64 7.12
N PRO A 168 -12.45 3.27 7.84
CA PRO A 168 -12.65 4.63 8.37
C PRO A 168 -12.81 5.63 7.22
N ASN A 169 -13.50 6.75 7.47
CA ASN A 169 -13.62 7.82 6.48
C ASN A 169 -12.28 8.41 6.05
N SER A 170 -11.24 8.22 6.85
CA SER A 170 -9.89 8.68 6.52
C SER A 170 -8.86 7.69 7.05
N TRP A 171 -8.04 7.17 6.14
CA TRP A 171 -6.95 6.24 6.43
C TRP A 171 -5.82 6.40 5.40
N ASP A 172 -4.61 6.06 5.79
CA ASP A 172 -3.43 6.11 4.93
C ASP A 172 -3.00 4.70 4.50
N VAL A 173 -2.95 3.76 5.47
CA VAL A 173 -2.51 2.37 5.26
C VAL A 173 -3.36 1.43 6.08
N ILE A 174 -3.78 0.31 5.48
CA ILE A 174 -4.36 -0.83 6.19
C ILE A 174 -3.51 -2.06 5.91
N TYR A 175 -2.94 -2.62 6.95
CA TYR A 175 -2.23 -3.89 6.86
C TYR A 175 -3.25 -5.03 6.81
N LEU A 176 -3.23 -5.83 5.74
CA LEU A 176 -4.06 -7.04 5.63
C LEU A 176 -3.39 -8.24 6.30
N GLY A 177 -2.15 -8.09 6.70
CA GLY A 177 -1.37 -8.99 7.52
C GLY A 177 -0.17 -8.24 8.12
N GLY A 178 0.18 -8.58 9.33
CA GLY A 178 1.31 -7.98 10.05
C GLY A 178 1.94 -9.00 10.98
N CYS A 179 3.10 -8.63 11.54
CA CYS A 179 3.84 -9.48 12.45
C CYS A 179 3.79 -8.91 13.86
N ASN A 180 3.43 -9.75 14.84
CA ASN A 180 3.34 -9.38 16.25
C ASN A 180 2.53 -8.08 16.46
N ILE A 181 1.29 -8.08 15.98
CA ILE A 181 0.39 -6.92 16.04
C ILE A 181 -0.01 -6.68 17.50
N LYS A 182 0.09 -5.42 17.94
CA LYS A 182 -0.40 -4.97 19.23
C LYS A 182 -1.17 -3.66 19.09
N GLY A 183 -2.40 -3.65 19.61
CA GLY A 183 -3.28 -2.50 19.47
C GLY A 183 -4.62 -2.65 20.14
N LYS A 184 -5.51 -1.70 19.92
CA LYS A 184 -6.88 -1.68 20.42
C LYS A 184 -7.87 -1.93 19.30
N LYS A 185 -8.97 -2.61 19.58
CA LYS A 185 -10.08 -2.76 18.67
C LYS A 185 -10.57 -1.37 18.23
N PHE A 186 -10.54 -1.12 16.92
CA PHE A 186 -11.13 0.10 16.35
C PHE A 186 -12.59 -0.13 15.97
N ASN A 187 -12.87 -1.25 15.31
CA ASN A 187 -14.21 -1.75 14.98
C ASN A 187 -14.17 -3.28 14.84
N GLU A 188 -15.21 -3.87 14.28
CA GLU A 188 -15.33 -5.34 14.13
C GLU A 188 -14.22 -5.96 13.26
N LYS A 189 -13.63 -5.20 12.34
CA LYS A 189 -12.66 -5.70 11.35
C LYS A 189 -11.28 -5.04 11.43
N LEU A 190 -11.12 -4.03 12.30
CA LEU A 190 -9.90 -3.25 12.34
C LEU A 190 -9.36 -3.08 13.76
N ILE A 191 -8.04 -3.13 13.87
CA ILE A 191 -7.26 -2.80 15.06
C ILE A 191 -6.48 -1.51 14.79
N TYR A 192 -6.52 -0.59 15.74
CA TYR A 192 -5.64 0.58 15.76
C TYR A 192 -4.37 0.23 16.55
N PRO A 193 -3.16 0.35 15.95
CA PRO A 193 -1.91 0.05 16.64
C PRO A 193 -1.65 1.06 17.76
N THR A 194 -1.24 0.56 18.94
CA THR A 194 -0.97 1.39 20.13
C THR A 194 0.48 1.33 20.59
N HIS A 195 1.23 0.33 20.12
CA HIS A 195 2.62 0.11 20.51
C HIS A 195 3.56 0.32 19.34
N PHE A 196 4.42 1.32 19.45
CA PHE A 196 5.40 1.70 18.42
C PHE A 196 6.84 1.35 18.79
N GLY A 197 7.00 0.59 19.88
CA GLY A 197 8.27 0.07 20.37
C GLY A 197 8.82 -1.08 19.53
N LYS A 198 10.06 -1.49 19.79
CA LYS A 198 10.69 -2.62 19.11
C LYS A 198 9.83 -3.88 19.29
N ARG A 199 9.77 -4.74 18.28
CA ARG A 199 9.11 -6.06 18.24
C ARG A 199 7.60 -6.08 17.98
N TYR A 200 6.89 -4.97 17.96
CA TYR A 200 5.45 -4.93 17.65
C TYR A 200 5.16 -4.24 16.35
N ASN A 201 4.03 -4.60 15.73
CA ASN A 201 3.48 -3.94 14.55
C ASN A 201 4.49 -3.85 13.40
N LEU A 202 5.06 -4.99 13.04
CA LEU A 202 6.10 -5.11 12.02
C LEU A 202 5.57 -5.80 10.77
N CYS A 203 6.48 -5.97 9.80
CA CYS A 203 6.26 -6.54 8.48
C CYS A 203 5.45 -5.63 7.55
N THR A 204 5.74 -5.75 6.26
CA THR A 204 5.13 -4.96 5.18
C THR A 204 4.61 -5.84 4.06
N HIS A 205 4.43 -7.14 4.35
CA HIS A 205 4.15 -8.16 3.35
C HIS A 205 2.76 -8.04 2.69
N ALA A 206 1.82 -7.27 3.29
CA ALA A 206 0.49 -7.04 2.71
C ALA A 206 -0.09 -5.70 3.18
N MET A 207 0.01 -4.68 2.33
CA MET A 207 -0.40 -3.30 2.63
C MET A 207 -1.45 -2.83 1.63
N LEU A 208 -2.67 -2.56 2.08
CA LEU A 208 -3.66 -1.82 1.31
C LEU A 208 -3.39 -0.32 1.51
N LEU A 209 -3.16 0.37 0.42
CA LEU A 209 -2.79 1.80 0.39
C LEU A 209 -3.95 2.64 -0.15
N ASN A 210 -4.21 3.76 0.49
CA ASN A 210 -5.09 4.79 -0.04
C ASN A 210 -4.29 5.64 -1.04
N SER A 211 -4.60 5.52 -2.32
CA SER A 211 -3.80 6.15 -3.39
C SER A 211 -3.83 7.68 -3.34
N GLU A 212 -4.90 8.30 -2.86
CA GLU A 212 -4.97 9.76 -2.68
C GLU A 212 -4.04 10.27 -1.56
N ARG A 213 -3.62 9.39 -0.66
CA ARG A 213 -2.81 9.76 0.51
C ARG A 213 -1.35 9.31 0.41
N LEU A 214 -0.95 8.79 -0.75
CA LEU A 214 0.40 8.31 -1.00
C LEU A 214 1.48 9.39 -0.85
N ASP A 215 1.17 10.65 -1.19
CA ASP A 215 2.13 11.75 -0.97
C ASP A 215 2.51 11.87 0.51
N LYS A 216 1.54 11.76 1.39
CA LYS A 216 1.81 11.79 2.83
C LYS A 216 2.68 10.61 3.26
N LEU A 217 2.36 9.39 2.79
CA LEU A 217 3.15 8.19 3.09
C LEU A 217 4.60 8.33 2.58
N ILE A 218 4.78 8.75 1.33
CA ILE A 218 6.10 8.93 0.72
C ILE A 218 6.90 10.00 1.51
N ASN A 219 6.28 11.13 1.82
CA ASN A 219 6.95 12.25 2.51
C ASN A 219 7.44 11.86 3.92
N VAL A 220 6.68 11.07 4.67
CA VAL A 220 7.12 10.62 6.01
C VAL A 220 8.17 9.50 5.93
N MET A 221 8.22 8.79 4.81
CA MET A 221 9.14 7.66 4.60
C MET A 221 10.43 8.03 3.87
N THR A 222 10.54 9.21 3.31
CA THR A 222 11.77 9.71 2.65
C THR A 222 12.36 10.90 3.41
N PRO A 223 13.69 10.96 3.55
CA PRO A 223 14.68 9.96 3.16
C PRO A 223 14.62 8.69 4.02
N ILE A 224 14.90 7.54 3.39
CA ILE A 224 14.97 6.24 4.06
C ILE A 224 16.18 6.22 5.00
N LYS A 225 15.98 5.82 6.26
CA LYS A 225 17.03 5.75 7.31
C LYS A 225 17.19 4.38 7.93
N GLU A 226 16.09 3.62 7.98
CA GLU A 226 15.99 2.34 8.67
C GLU A 226 15.27 1.32 7.79
N SER A 227 15.19 0.04 8.20
CA SER A 227 14.34 -0.93 7.53
C SER A 227 12.91 -0.42 7.45
N ILE A 228 12.24 -0.73 6.34
CA ILE A 228 10.94 -0.14 6.01
C ILE A 228 9.91 -0.30 7.13
N ASP A 229 9.82 -1.48 7.71
CA ASP A 229 8.92 -1.80 8.80
C ASP A 229 9.20 -0.98 10.07
N ASN A 230 10.47 -0.81 10.42
CA ASN A 230 10.88 0.01 11.58
C ASN A 230 10.61 1.49 11.36
N GLN A 231 10.97 2.03 10.19
CA GLN A 231 10.73 3.44 9.88
C GLN A 231 9.23 3.73 9.82
N LEU A 232 8.45 2.87 9.15
CA LEU A 232 7.00 3.04 9.02
C LEU A 232 6.32 3.04 10.39
N ARG A 233 6.63 2.06 11.23
CA ARG A 233 6.09 1.96 12.59
C ARG A 233 6.33 3.22 13.43
N ARG A 234 7.53 3.83 13.33
CA ARG A 234 7.84 5.09 14.03
C ARG A 234 7.02 6.26 13.50
N LYS A 235 6.49 6.13 12.29
CA LYS A 235 5.66 7.14 11.62
C LYS A 235 4.16 6.89 11.78
N PHE A 236 3.75 5.82 12.45
CA PHE A 236 2.33 5.56 12.75
C PHE A 236 1.64 6.72 13.47
N PRO A 237 2.26 7.47 14.40
CA PRO A 237 1.63 8.65 14.98
C PRO A 237 1.31 9.76 13.96
N ASP A 238 2.08 9.84 12.87
CA ASP A 238 1.88 10.80 11.79
C ASP A 238 0.88 10.32 10.73
N LEU A 239 0.51 9.03 10.77
CA LEU A 239 -0.31 8.34 9.78
C LEU A 239 -1.58 7.75 10.40
N LYS A 240 -2.61 7.57 9.60
CA LYS A 240 -3.81 6.81 9.98
C LYS A 240 -3.64 5.37 9.52
N VAL A 241 -3.11 4.54 10.40
CA VAL A 241 -2.77 3.14 10.13
C VAL A 241 -3.69 2.22 10.91
N TYR A 242 -4.10 1.14 10.27
CA TYR A 242 -4.91 0.08 10.88
C TYR A 242 -4.41 -1.30 10.45
N TYR A 243 -4.76 -2.32 11.20
CA TYR A 243 -4.56 -3.73 10.87
C TYR A 243 -5.89 -4.44 10.72
N ALA A 244 -6.02 -5.28 9.71
CA ALA A 244 -7.17 -6.16 9.58
C ALA A 244 -7.21 -7.19 10.71
N ASN A 245 -8.39 -7.48 11.22
CA ASN A 245 -8.64 -8.50 12.24
C ASN A 245 -9.80 -9.40 11.79
N PRO A 246 -9.55 -10.68 11.54
CA PRO A 246 -8.26 -11.37 11.57
C PRO A 246 -7.34 -11.01 10.39
N ASN A 247 -6.06 -11.40 10.47
CA ASN A 247 -5.14 -11.33 9.33
C ASN A 247 -5.73 -12.07 8.13
N MET A 248 -5.68 -11.45 6.95
CA MET A 248 -6.17 -12.01 5.68
C MET A 248 -5.04 -12.60 4.84
N ILE A 249 -3.85 -12.11 5.07
CA ILE A 249 -2.60 -12.52 4.41
C ILE A 249 -1.56 -12.75 5.48
N LEU A 250 -0.97 -13.93 5.47
CA LEU A 250 0.06 -14.32 6.44
C LEU A 250 1.43 -14.32 5.75
N GLN A 251 2.49 -14.06 6.51
CA GLN A 251 3.82 -14.31 6.00
C GLN A 251 4.10 -15.82 6.02
N ASN A 252 4.63 -16.36 4.94
CA ASN A 252 5.01 -17.77 4.88
C ASN A 252 6.34 -17.99 5.61
N LYS A 253 6.27 -18.53 6.81
CA LYS A 253 7.43 -18.78 7.68
C LYS A 253 8.37 -19.89 7.16
N ASP A 254 7.88 -20.74 6.27
CA ASP A 254 8.67 -21.84 5.70
C ASP A 254 9.54 -21.35 4.55
N ILE A 255 9.28 -20.17 4.02
CA ILE A 255 10.12 -19.54 3.00
C ILE A 255 11.30 -18.83 3.63
N ARG A 256 12.51 -19.16 3.14
CA ARG A 256 13.74 -18.50 3.56
C ARG A 256 13.75 -17.03 3.12
N SER A 257 14.12 -16.11 4.00
CA SER A 257 14.15 -14.68 3.71
C SER A 257 15.31 -14.32 2.76
N SER A 258 15.00 -13.96 1.52
CA SER A 258 15.99 -13.49 0.54
C SER A 258 16.73 -12.23 0.98
N ARG A 259 16.08 -11.37 1.76
CA ARG A 259 16.70 -10.20 2.39
C ARG A 259 17.84 -10.60 3.33
N ARG A 260 17.62 -11.61 4.18
CA ARG A 260 18.65 -12.08 5.12
C ARG A 260 19.79 -12.80 4.39
N ASP A 261 19.48 -13.46 3.28
CA ASP A 261 20.51 -14.07 2.43
C ASP A 261 21.43 -13.04 1.79
N ILE A 262 20.89 -11.94 1.28
CA ILE A 262 21.66 -10.80 0.74
C ILE A 262 22.56 -10.20 1.82
N ASP A 263 22.09 -10.13 3.05
CA ASP A 263 22.81 -9.56 4.18
C ASP A 263 23.79 -10.55 4.84
N GLY A 264 23.83 -11.82 4.40
CA GLY A 264 24.63 -12.88 4.99
C GLY A 264 24.21 -13.25 6.43
N LEU A 265 22.95 -13.01 6.79
CA LEU A 265 22.43 -13.23 8.14
C LEU A 265 21.72 -14.58 8.27
N PRO A 266 21.81 -15.24 9.46
CA PRO A 266 21.05 -16.45 9.71
C PRO A 266 19.54 -16.16 9.69
N GLN A 267 18.72 -17.15 9.33
CA GLN A 267 17.26 -17.02 9.39
C GLN A 267 16.80 -16.80 10.85
N SER A 268 15.82 -15.90 11.03
CA SER A 268 15.35 -15.56 12.38
C SER A 268 14.35 -16.59 12.90
N GLN A 269 14.65 -17.23 14.01
CA GLN A 269 13.73 -18.14 14.68
C GLN A 269 12.60 -17.37 15.38
N PHE A 270 12.91 -16.22 15.95
CA PHE A 270 11.90 -15.36 16.61
C PHE A 270 10.68 -15.07 15.73
N TRP A 271 10.91 -14.73 14.44
CA TRP A 271 9.82 -14.42 13.52
C TRP A 271 9.06 -15.66 13.07
N LYS A 272 9.68 -16.85 13.11
CA LYS A 272 8.97 -18.10 12.87
C LYS A 272 7.93 -18.40 13.94
N GLU A 273 8.17 -17.96 15.18
CA GLU A 273 7.32 -18.23 16.33
C GLU A 273 6.21 -17.19 16.52
N HIS A 274 6.45 -15.91 16.20
CA HIS A 274 5.57 -14.79 16.57
C HIS A 274 4.98 -13.97 15.41
N HIS A 275 5.11 -14.44 14.19
CA HIS A 275 4.81 -13.60 13.01
C HIS A 275 3.32 -13.34 12.77
N SER A 276 2.40 -14.13 13.29
CA SER A 276 0.95 -13.99 13.09
C SER A 276 0.19 -13.58 14.34
N ASP A 277 0.88 -13.28 15.44
CA ASP A 277 0.22 -12.97 16.70
C ASP A 277 -0.48 -11.61 16.64
N ILE A 278 -1.74 -11.60 17.09
CA ILE A 278 -2.53 -10.39 17.30
C ILE A 278 -2.82 -10.26 18.79
N ASN A 279 -2.31 -9.21 19.39
CA ASN A 279 -2.51 -8.88 20.78
C ASN A 279 -3.40 -7.63 20.89
N ILE A 280 -4.62 -7.80 21.39
CA ILE A 280 -5.58 -6.71 21.59
C ILE A 280 -5.51 -6.27 23.06
N ASP A 281 -5.26 -4.97 23.29
CA ASP A 281 -5.24 -4.33 24.62
C ASP A 281 -6.65 -4.09 25.14
#